data_7809bd85879075bfaf3baa33918f563a
#
_entry.id   7809bd85879075bfaf3baa33918f563a
#
_cell.length_a   1.000
_cell.length_b   1.000
_cell.length_c   1.000
_cell.angle_alpha   90.00
_cell.angle_beta   90.00
_cell.angle_gamma   90.00
#
_symmetry.space_group_name_H-M   'P 1'
#
loop_
_entity.id
_entity.type
_entity.pdbx_description
1 polymer ?
#
loop_
_entity_poly.entity_id
_entity_poly.type
_entity_poly.pdbx_seq_one_letter_code
_entity_poly.pdbx_strand_id
1 'polypeptide(L)'
;MSRMAEQQLYINGGYTSATSGRTFETINPANGEVLASVQAAGREDVDRAVESAKRGQKIWAAMTAMERSRVLRRAVDILRERNDELAKLETLDTGKAYSETSTVDIVTGADVLEYYAGLIPALEGSQIPLRETSFVYTRREPLGVVAGIGAWNYPIQIALWKSAPALAAGNAMIFKPSEVTPLTALKLAEIYTEAGVPDGVFNVLPGVGAETGQYLTEHPGIAKVSFTGGVASGKKVMANSAASSLKEVTMELGGKSPLIIFDDADLDLAADIAMMANFFSSGQVCTNGTRVFVPEKFKAAFEQKIVERVGRIRAGDLFDERTNFGPMVSFPHRDSVLRYIAKGKEEGARVLCGGDALKGEGFDNGAWVAPTVFTDCTDEMTIVREEIFGPVMSILTYESEEEAIRRANDTDYGLAAGIVTADLNRAHGAIHQLEAGICWINTWGESAAEMPVGGYKHSGIGRENGVITLQSYTQVKSIQVEMGKFQSIF
;
A
#
# COMPACT_ATOMS: atom_id res chain seq x y z
N MET A 1 2.74 9.08 26.85
CA MET A 1 1.37 9.62 26.70
C MET A 1 0.41 8.79 27.53
N SER A 2 -0.73 9.34 27.99
CA SER A 2 -1.77 8.53 28.64
C SER A 2 -2.42 7.61 27.59
N ARG A 3 -2.73 6.36 27.99
CA ARG A 3 -3.48 5.40 27.17
C ARG A 3 -4.77 6.05 26.65
N MET A 4 -5.04 5.91 25.36
CA MET A 4 -6.28 6.43 24.76
C MET A 4 -7.50 5.63 25.25
N ALA A 5 -8.69 6.22 25.11
CA ALA A 5 -9.94 5.50 25.35
C ALA A 5 -10.06 4.28 24.42
N GLU A 6 -10.87 3.31 24.82
CA GLU A 6 -11.17 2.14 24.00
C GLU A 6 -11.74 2.55 22.64
N GLN A 7 -11.19 1.99 21.57
CA GLN A 7 -11.61 2.25 20.21
C GLN A 7 -12.69 1.26 19.78
N GLN A 8 -13.75 1.77 19.20
CA GLN A 8 -14.90 1.00 18.73
C GLN A 8 -14.86 0.79 17.20
N LEU A 9 -15.79 -0.01 16.69
CA LEU A 9 -16.06 -0.10 15.25
C LEU A 9 -16.72 1.20 14.78
N TYR A 10 -16.61 1.50 13.48
CA TYR A 10 -17.34 2.61 12.87
C TYR A 10 -18.31 2.07 11.81
N ILE A 11 -19.61 2.10 12.12
CA ILE A 11 -20.66 1.56 11.26
C ILE A 11 -21.82 2.56 11.19
N ASN A 12 -22.33 2.79 9.98
CA ASN A 12 -23.51 3.62 9.73
C ASN A 12 -23.35 5.07 10.24
N GLY A 13 -22.19 5.67 9.97
CA GLY A 13 -21.92 7.07 10.30
C GLY A 13 -21.54 7.33 11.77
N GLY A 14 -21.26 6.29 12.56
CA GLY A 14 -20.91 6.48 13.97
C GLY A 14 -20.18 5.32 14.62
N TYR A 15 -19.59 5.59 15.77
CA TYR A 15 -18.95 4.58 16.60
C TYR A 15 -19.99 3.62 17.20
N THR A 16 -19.69 2.34 17.19
CA THR A 16 -20.57 1.29 17.72
C THR A 16 -19.74 0.14 18.28
N SER A 17 -20.26 -0.50 19.34
CA SER A 17 -19.58 -1.63 19.96
C SER A 17 -19.64 -2.88 19.09
N ALA A 18 -18.55 -3.66 19.14
CA ALA A 18 -18.52 -5.00 18.58
C ALA A 18 -19.46 -5.93 19.34
N THR A 19 -20.20 -6.77 18.62
CA THR A 19 -21.17 -7.70 19.20
C THR A 19 -20.54 -8.71 20.15
N SER A 20 -19.30 -9.11 19.88
CA SER A 20 -18.57 -10.09 20.69
C SER A 20 -17.95 -9.50 21.96
N GLY A 21 -17.79 -8.19 22.07
CA GLY A 21 -17.05 -7.52 23.14
C GLY A 21 -15.54 -7.85 23.18
N ARG A 22 -15.01 -8.60 22.21
CA ARG A 22 -13.57 -8.94 22.14
C ARG A 22 -12.75 -7.72 21.73
N THR A 23 -11.57 -7.60 22.31
CA THR A 23 -10.62 -6.53 22.01
C THR A 23 -9.22 -7.07 21.75
N PHE A 24 -8.39 -6.23 21.14
CA PHE A 24 -6.95 -6.40 21.04
C PHE A 24 -6.27 -5.07 21.36
N GLU A 25 -4.97 -5.08 21.61
CA GLU A 25 -4.22 -3.87 21.93
C GLU A 25 -3.40 -3.41 20.73
N THR A 26 -3.38 -2.09 20.47
CA THR A 26 -2.37 -1.47 19.61
C THR A 26 -1.27 -0.88 20.50
N ILE A 27 -0.02 -0.99 20.03
CA ILE A 27 1.18 -0.73 20.83
C ILE A 27 2.07 0.25 20.09
N ASN A 28 2.61 1.25 20.78
CA ASN A 28 3.67 2.10 20.23
C ASN A 28 4.95 1.27 20.08
N PRO A 29 5.40 1.00 18.85
CA PRO A 29 6.56 0.14 18.63
C PRO A 29 7.89 0.78 19.07
N ALA A 30 7.92 2.10 19.29
CA ALA A 30 9.13 2.79 19.72
C ALA A 30 9.51 2.51 21.18
N ASN A 31 8.51 2.19 22.04
CA ASN A 31 8.74 2.02 23.48
C ASN A 31 7.94 0.86 24.13
N GLY A 32 7.07 0.17 23.36
CA GLY A 32 6.27 -0.95 23.85
C GLY A 32 5.02 -0.54 24.66
N GLU A 33 4.71 0.75 24.79
CA GLU A 33 3.52 1.21 25.52
C GLU A 33 2.23 0.89 24.77
N VAL A 34 1.20 0.46 25.49
CA VAL A 34 -0.14 0.25 24.92
C VAL A 34 -0.78 1.60 24.62
N LEU A 35 -1.12 1.84 23.36
CA LEU A 35 -1.80 3.06 22.90
C LEU A 35 -3.30 3.01 23.22
N ALA A 36 -3.95 1.93 22.82
CA ALA A 36 -5.39 1.75 23.02
C ALA A 36 -5.77 0.26 23.07
N SER A 37 -6.92 -0.02 23.70
CA SER A 37 -7.69 -1.23 23.44
C SER A 37 -8.61 -0.98 22.25
N VAL A 38 -8.69 -1.91 21.32
CA VAL A 38 -9.47 -1.79 20.08
C VAL A 38 -10.43 -2.97 19.98
N GLN A 39 -11.70 -2.69 19.76
CA GLN A 39 -12.72 -3.73 19.62
C GLN A 39 -12.56 -4.50 18.31
N ALA A 40 -12.71 -5.82 18.37
CA ALA A 40 -12.55 -6.72 17.24
C ALA A 40 -13.91 -7.10 16.65
N ALA A 41 -14.15 -6.72 15.40
CA ALA A 41 -15.36 -7.07 14.66
C ALA A 41 -15.47 -8.58 14.43
N GLY A 42 -16.64 -9.13 14.74
CA GLY A 42 -17.03 -10.51 14.43
C GLY A 42 -17.86 -10.64 13.15
N ARG A 43 -18.36 -11.84 12.88
CA ARG A 43 -19.21 -12.13 11.71
C ARG A 43 -20.48 -11.26 11.70
N GLU A 44 -21.16 -11.15 12.82
CA GLU A 44 -22.38 -10.35 12.96
C GLU A 44 -22.14 -8.86 12.68
N ASP A 45 -20.96 -8.35 13.04
CA ASP A 45 -20.58 -6.96 12.77
C ASP A 45 -20.32 -6.74 11.29
N VAL A 46 -19.73 -7.74 10.60
CA VAL A 46 -19.57 -7.73 9.14
C VAL A 46 -20.95 -7.70 8.47
N ASP A 47 -21.88 -8.55 8.90
CA ASP A 47 -23.26 -8.57 8.37
C ASP A 47 -23.96 -7.21 8.57
N ARG A 48 -23.83 -6.61 9.76
CA ARG A 48 -24.36 -5.27 10.07
C ARG A 48 -23.77 -4.19 9.17
N ALA A 49 -22.45 -4.24 8.96
CA ALA A 49 -21.75 -3.29 8.10
C ALA A 49 -22.16 -3.44 6.63
N VAL A 50 -22.33 -4.67 6.13
CA VAL A 50 -22.81 -4.92 4.76
C VAL A 50 -24.23 -4.41 4.56
N GLU A 51 -25.14 -4.64 5.51
CA GLU A 51 -26.51 -4.10 5.41
C GLU A 51 -26.54 -2.58 5.48
N SER A 52 -25.69 -1.97 6.32
CA SER A 52 -25.51 -0.51 6.34
C SER A 52 -24.96 0.01 5.00
N ALA A 53 -23.91 -0.65 4.48
CA ALA A 53 -23.28 -0.27 3.22
C ALA A 53 -24.25 -0.37 2.02
N LYS A 54 -25.11 -1.39 1.97
CA LYS A 54 -26.15 -1.50 0.94
C LYS A 54 -27.15 -0.32 0.93
N ARG A 55 -27.51 0.17 2.13
CA ARG A 55 -28.40 1.34 2.24
C ARG A 55 -27.68 2.62 1.84
N GLY A 56 -26.50 2.87 2.38
CA GLY A 56 -25.71 4.06 2.08
C GLY A 56 -25.32 4.13 0.61
N GLN A 57 -24.94 3.00 0.02
CA GLN A 57 -24.57 2.92 -1.40
C GLN A 57 -25.69 3.39 -2.34
N LYS A 58 -26.94 3.03 -2.07
CA LYS A 58 -28.08 3.47 -2.88
C LYS A 58 -28.24 4.99 -2.87
N ILE A 59 -28.05 5.62 -1.71
CA ILE A 59 -28.10 7.08 -1.57
C ILE A 59 -26.94 7.71 -2.33
N TRP A 60 -25.72 7.19 -2.13
CA TRP A 60 -24.50 7.70 -2.72
C TRP A 60 -24.48 7.56 -4.24
N ALA A 61 -24.88 6.41 -4.77
CA ALA A 61 -24.95 6.16 -6.22
C ALA A 61 -26.03 6.98 -6.94
N ALA A 62 -27.07 7.39 -6.22
CA ALA A 62 -28.11 8.27 -6.77
C ALA A 62 -27.65 9.73 -6.94
N MET A 63 -26.58 10.14 -6.24
CA MET A 63 -25.96 11.45 -6.42
C MET A 63 -25.26 11.53 -7.76
N THR A 64 -25.28 12.70 -8.39
CA THR A 64 -24.49 12.95 -9.60
C THR A 64 -22.98 12.86 -9.29
N ALA A 65 -22.16 12.62 -10.32
CA ALA A 65 -20.72 12.61 -10.19
C ALA A 65 -20.18 13.93 -9.59
N MET A 66 -20.77 15.07 -9.98
CA MET A 66 -20.38 16.39 -9.45
C MET A 66 -20.77 16.59 -7.98
N GLU A 67 -21.88 16.04 -7.52
CA GLU A 67 -22.26 16.09 -6.10
C GLU A 67 -21.30 15.26 -5.26
N ARG A 68 -20.98 14.03 -5.68
CA ARG A 68 -19.97 13.20 -5.03
C ARG A 68 -18.60 13.87 -5.00
N SER A 69 -18.17 14.46 -6.14
CA SER A 69 -16.93 15.21 -6.23
C SER A 69 -16.83 16.32 -5.18
N ARG A 70 -17.90 17.11 -5.00
CA ARG A 70 -17.93 18.19 -4.00
C ARG A 70 -17.81 17.68 -2.58
N VAL A 71 -18.44 16.56 -2.23
CA VAL A 71 -18.33 15.93 -0.92
C VAL A 71 -16.92 15.43 -0.68
N LEU A 72 -16.33 14.72 -1.65
CA LEU A 72 -14.97 14.19 -1.52
C LEU A 72 -13.93 15.32 -1.43
N ARG A 73 -14.10 16.44 -2.13
CA ARG A 73 -13.21 17.61 -1.99
C ARG A 73 -13.27 18.21 -0.59
N ARG A 74 -14.44 18.27 0.07
CA ARG A 74 -14.52 18.68 1.47
C ARG A 74 -13.75 17.73 2.39
N ALA A 75 -13.77 16.41 2.11
CA ALA A 75 -12.95 15.47 2.88
C ALA A 75 -11.45 15.71 2.68
N VAL A 76 -11.01 16.11 1.47
CA VAL A 76 -9.62 16.53 1.20
C VAL A 76 -9.24 17.74 2.05
N ASP A 77 -10.10 18.76 2.10
CA ASP A 77 -9.84 19.97 2.88
C ASP A 77 -9.67 19.62 4.38
N ILE A 78 -10.58 18.80 4.92
CA ILE A 78 -10.52 18.35 6.32
C ILE A 78 -9.26 17.50 6.60
N LEU A 79 -8.87 16.59 5.68
CA LEU A 79 -7.64 15.82 5.80
C LEU A 79 -6.40 16.74 5.91
N ARG A 80 -6.32 17.75 5.06
CA ARG A 80 -5.22 18.71 5.06
C ARG A 80 -5.21 19.59 6.31
N GLU A 81 -6.38 20.05 6.76
CA GLU A 81 -6.52 20.82 8.01
C GLU A 81 -6.13 20.00 9.23
N ARG A 82 -6.46 18.71 9.27
CA ARG A 82 -6.14 17.80 10.38
C ARG A 82 -4.83 17.04 10.20
N ASN A 83 -3.98 17.43 9.24
CA ASN A 83 -2.73 16.72 8.92
C ASN A 83 -1.85 16.50 10.17
N ASP A 84 -1.62 17.54 10.97
CA ASP A 84 -0.79 17.45 12.18
C ASP A 84 -1.32 16.44 13.21
N GLU A 85 -2.64 16.43 13.46
CA GLU A 85 -3.30 15.47 14.36
C GLU A 85 -3.14 14.03 13.85
N LEU A 86 -3.44 13.83 12.56
CA LEU A 86 -3.40 12.51 11.94
C LEU A 86 -1.97 11.97 11.86
N ALA A 87 -1.01 12.82 11.50
CA ALA A 87 0.40 12.45 11.42
C ALA A 87 0.96 12.05 12.79
N LYS A 88 0.61 12.75 13.86
CA LYS A 88 0.98 12.37 15.23
C LYS A 88 0.42 11.00 15.61
N LEU A 89 -0.83 10.73 15.26
CA LEU A 89 -1.47 9.46 15.52
C LEU A 89 -0.83 8.33 14.71
N GLU A 90 -0.56 8.56 13.43
CA GLU A 90 0.12 7.62 12.53
C GLU A 90 1.54 7.31 13.04
N THR A 91 2.31 8.33 13.48
CA THR A 91 3.63 8.16 14.09
C THR A 91 3.60 7.23 15.30
N LEU A 92 2.64 7.42 16.20
CA LEU A 92 2.51 6.58 17.40
C LEU A 92 2.14 5.14 17.07
N ASP A 93 1.22 4.95 16.11
CA ASP A 93 0.67 3.65 15.76
C ASP A 93 1.63 2.83 14.90
N THR A 94 2.42 3.48 14.03
CA THR A 94 3.34 2.83 13.08
C THR A 94 4.79 2.79 13.53
N GLY A 95 5.21 3.74 14.37
CA GLY A 95 6.62 3.97 14.70
C GLY A 95 7.40 4.76 13.65
N LYS A 96 6.76 5.31 12.64
CA LYS A 96 7.41 6.18 11.65
C LYS A 96 7.78 7.53 12.26
N ALA A 97 8.84 8.16 11.76
CA ALA A 97 9.18 9.51 12.15
C ALA A 97 8.06 10.50 11.78
N TYR A 98 7.76 11.45 12.66
CA TYR A 98 6.75 12.48 12.40
C TYR A 98 7.07 13.32 11.15
N SER A 99 8.35 13.55 10.87
CA SER A 99 8.80 14.22 9.64
C SER A 99 8.33 13.50 8.37
N GLU A 100 8.18 12.16 8.40
CA GLU A 100 7.65 11.35 7.31
C GLU A 100 6.11 11.37 7.31
N THR A 101 5.46 11.03 8.41
CA THR A 101 4.00 10.92 8.47
C THR A 101 3.30 12.23 8.13
N SER A 102 3.86 13.37 8.53
CA SER A 102 3.30 14.71 8.28
C SER A 102 3.52 15.23 6.86
N THR A 103 4.53 14.71 6.14
CA THR A 103 4.86 15.20 4.79
C THR A 103 4.54 14.19 3.68
N VAL A 104 4.36 12.93 4.03
CA VAL A 104 4.10 11.84 3.05
C VAL A 104 2.76 11.18 3.29
N ASP A 105 2.55 10.49 4.42
CA ASP A 105 1.42 9.56 4.60
C ASP A 105 0.05 10.23 4.42
N ILE A 106 -0.19 11.32 5.14
CA ILE A 106 -1.47 12.02 5.10
C ILE A 106 -1.59 12.83 3.80
N VAL A 107 -0.51 13.52 3.41
CA VAL A 107 -0.48 14.42 2.24
C VAL A 107 -0.76 13.63 0.97
N THR A 108 0.00 12.56 0.71
CA THR A 108 -0.18 11.76 -0.51
C THR A 108 -1.51 11.01 -0.52
N GLY A 109 -2.02 10.61 0.66
CA GLY A 109 -3.36 10.05 0.77
C GLY A 109 -4.45 11.06 0.40
N ALA A 110 -4.32 12.31 0.86
CA ALA A 110 -5.24 13.40 0.49
C ALA A 110 -5.17 13.73 -1.01
N ASP A 111 -3.96 13.71 -1.60
CA ASP A 111 -3.76 13.94 -3.03
C ASP A 111 -4.45 12.87 -3.88
N VAL A 112 -4.42 11.60 -3.46
CA VAL A 112 -5.16 10.51 -4.13
C VAL A 112 -6.67 10.76 -4.07
N LEU A 113 -7.20 11.18 -2.92
CA LEU A 113 -8.62 11.51 -2.80
C LEU A 113 -9.00 12.71 -3.68
N GLU A 114 -8.15 13.75 -3.74
CA GLU A 114 -8.36 14.91 -4.60
C GLU A 114 -8.35 14.53 -6.07
N TYR A 115 -7.41 13.68 -6.49
CA TYR A 115 -7.33 13.18 -7.85
C TYR A 115 -8.63 12.50 -8.30
N TYR A 116 -9.13 11.54 -7.51
CA TYR A 116 -10.37 10.84 -7.88
C TYR A 116 -11.62 11.73 -7.74
N ALA A 117 -11.66 12.64 -6.79
CA ALA A 117 -12.72 13.65 -6.70
C ALA A 117 -12.76 14.55 -7.94
N GLY A 118 -11.59 14.86 -8.52
CA GLY A 118 -11.46 15.60 -9.77
C GLY A 118 -11.81 14.78 -11.01
N LEU A 119 -11.46 13.51 -11.00
CA LEU A 119 -11.56 12.63 -12.17
C LEU A 119 -12.98 12.10 -12.41
N ILE A 120 -13.77 11.85 -11.35
CA ILE A 120 -15.04 11.15 -11.48
C ILE A 120 -16.07 11.86 -12.39
N PRO A 121 -16.14 13.21 -12.47
CA PRO A 121 -17.05 13.87 -13.41
C PRO A 121 -16.71 13.63 -14.90
N ALA A 122 -15.47 13.19 -15.19
CA ALA A 122 -15.01 12.88 -16.54
C ALA A 122 -15.12 11.37 -16.88
N LEU A 123 -15.68 10.56 -15.98
CA LEU A 123 -15.88 9.13 -16.25
C LEU A 123 -17.06 8.93 -17.19
N GLU A 124 -16.76 8.66 -18.45
CA GLU A 124 -17.74 8.57 -19.55
C GLU A 124 -18.00 7.11 -19.96
N GLY A 125 -19.09 6.93 -20.71
CA GLY A 125 -19.35 5.76 -21.53
C GLY A 125 -18.99 6.03 -22.99
N SER A 126 -19.20 5.03 -23.83
CA SER A 126 -18.95 5.10 -25.29
C SER A 126 -20.26 5.03 -26.06
N GLN A 127 -20.28 5.61 -27.25
CA GLN A 127 -21.32 5.39 -28.24
C GLN A 127 -20.69 4.76 -29.49
N ILE A 128 -21.22 3.60 -29.90
CA ILE A 128 -20.67 2.74 -30.96
C ILE A 128 -21.73 2.61 -32.06
N PRO A 129 -21.51 3.17 -33.27
CA PRO A 129 -22.42 2.99 -34.37
C PRO A 129 -22.34 1.57 -34.92
N LEU A 130 -23.46 0.91 -35.15
CA LEU A 130 -23.54 -0.40 -35.75
C LEU A 130 -23.98 -0.35 -37.22
N ARG A 131 -25.12 0.32 -37.46
CA ARG A 131 -25.73 0.58 -38.76
C ARG A 131 -26.61 1.82 -38.69
N GLU A 132 -27.15 2.27 -39.80
CA GLU A 132 -27.95 3.49 -39.86
C GLU A 132 -29.11 3.50 -38.83
N THR A 133 -29.72 2.37 -38.57
CA THR A 133 -30.87 2.26 -37.64
C THR A 133 -30.50 1.71 -36.27
N SER A 134 -29.24 1.45 -35.97
CA SER A 134 -28.86 0.82 -34.70
C SER A 134 -27.51 1.30 -34.19
N PHE A 135 -27.44 1.53 -32.89
CA PHE A 135 -26.22 1.88 -32.18
C PHE A 135 -26.18 1.24 -30.80
N VAL A 136 -24.98 1.17 -30.21
CA VAL A 136 -24.76 0.78 -28.81
C VAL A 136 -24.24 1.99 -28.05
N TYR A 137 -24.73 2.19 -26.83
CA TYR A 137 -24.04 3.03 -25.87
C TYR A 137 -23.70 2.24 -24.63
N THR A 138 -22.64 2.65 -23.94
CA THR A 138 -22.21 2.01 -22.70
C THR A 138 -22.40 2.95 -21.52
N ARG A 139 -22.64 2.36 -20.35
CA ARG A 139 -22.64 3.06 -19.06
C ARG A 139 -21.66 2.36 -18.13
N ARG A 140 -20.97 3.16 -17.30
CA ARG A 140 -20.23 2.64 -16.16
C ARG A 140 -21.08 2.77 -14.92
N GLU A 141 -21.30 1.66 -14.24
CA GLU A 141 -22.12 1.57 -13.03
C GLU A 141 -21.27 1.10 -11.86
N PRO A 142 -21.51 1.56 -10.61
CA PRO A 142 -20.79 1.05 -9.45
C PRO A 142 -21.04 -0.45 -9.26
N LEU A 143 -20.09 -1.13 -8.64
CA LEU A 143 -20.20 -2.55 -8.28
C LEU A 143 -21.18 -2.77 -7.12
N GLY A 144 -21.32 -1.80 -6.23
CA GLY A 144 -22.17 -1.85 -5.05
C GLY A 144 -21.40 -1.74 -3.74
N VAL A 145 -21.36 -2.79 -2.93
CA VAL A 145 -20.56 -2.84 -1.70
C VAL A 145 -19.23 -3.51 -1.99
N VAL A 146 -18.14 -2.84 -1.61
CA VAL A 146 -16.78 -3.35 -1.78
C VAL A 146 -16.06 -3.43 -0.43
N ALA A 147 -15.08 -4.31 -0.31
CA ALA A 147 -14.22 -4.41 0.86
C ALA A 147 -12.80 -3.93 0.54
N GLY A 148 -12.24 -3.13 1.44
CA GLY A 148 -10.84 -2.77 1.47
C GLY A 148 -10.14 -3.43 2.67
N ILE A 149 -9.01 -4.09 2.47
CA ILE A 149 -8.20 -4.65 3.55
C ILE A 149 -6.82 -4.02 3.47
N GLY A 150 -6.46 -3.25 4.49
CA GLY A 150 -5.24 -2.46 4.53
C GLY A 150 -4.06 -3.19 5.16
N ALA A 151 -2.86 -2.73 4.80
CA ALA A 151 -1.61 -3.11 5.45
C ALA A 151 -1.21 -2.06 6.49
N TRP A 152 -0.20 -2.39 7.29
CA TRP A 152 0.21 -1.62 8.46
C TRP A 152 1.29 -0.57 8.21
N ASN A 153 1.92 -0.59 7.03
CA ASN A 153 3.06 0.30 6.76
C ASN A 153 2.68 1.73 6.32
N TYR A 154 1.51 1.89 5.72
CA TYR A 154 0.92 3.19 5.34
C TYR A 154 -0.59 3.18 5.63
N PRO A 155 -1.02 3.12 6.91
CA PRO A 155 -2.41 2.83 7.28
C PRO A 155 -3.44 3.74 6.63
N ILE A 156 -3.33 5.06 6.84
CA ILE A 156 -4.30 6.01 6.29
C ILE A 156 -4.17 6.17 4.77
N GLN A 157 -2.94 6.16 4.25
CA GLN A 157 -2.69 6.27 2.81
C GLN A 157 -3.33 5.09 2.06
N ILE A 158 -3.13 3.85 2.53
CA ILE A 158 -3.73 2.65 1.92
C ILE A 158 -5.25 2.68 2.05
N ALA A 159 -5.79 3.17 3.17
CA ALA A 159 -7.23 3.35 3.32
C ALA A 159 -7.78 4.33 2.25
N LEU A 160 -7.06 5.41 1.98
CA LEU A 160 -7.41 6.39 0.95
C LEU A 160 -7.22 5.85 -0.47
N TRP A 161 -6.14 5.10 -0.75
CA TRP A 161 -5.91 4.47 -2.05
C TRP A 161 -7.07 3.54 -2.46
N LYS A 162 -7.68 2.86 -1.48
CA LYS A 162 -8.82 1.97 -1.71
C LYS A 162 -10.16 2.69 -1.70
N SER A 163 -10.37 3.58 -0.72
CA SER A 163 -11.66 4.24 -0.57
C SER A 163 -11.90 5.35 -1.60
N ALA A 164 -10.88 6.11 -1.98
CA ALA A 164 -11.03 7.22 -2.91
C ALA A 164 -11.63 6.78 -4.27
N PRO A 165 -11.05 5.82 -5.00
CA PRO A 165 -11.64 5.36 -6.26
C PRO A 165 -12.98 4.65 -6.05
N ALA A 166 -13.16 3.90 -4.96
CA ALA A 166 -14.40 3.20 -4.67
C ALA A 166 -15.57 4.18 -4.46
N LEU A 167 -15.39 5.18 -3.58
CA LEU A 167 -16.41 6.19 -3.30
C LEU A 167 -16.65 7.10 -4.51
N ALA A 168 -15.58 7.53 -5.19
CA ALA A 168 -15.71 8.32 -6.42
C ALA A 168 -16.59 7.60 -7.45
N ALA A 169 -16.39 6.30 -7.66
CA ALA A 169 -17.18 5.49 -8.58
C ALA A 169 -18.64 5.24 -8.11
N GLY A 170 -19.01 5.62 -6.88
CA GLY A 170 -20.36 5.47 -6.35
C GLY A 170 -20.60 4.18 -5.56
N ASN A 171 -19.54 3.47 -5.18
CA ASN A 171 -19.62 2.31 -4.28
C ASN A 171 -19.69 2.73 -2.82
N ALA A 172 -20.13 1.81 -1.95
CA ALA A 172 -19.85 1.87 -0.53
C ALA A 172 -18.69 0.92 -0.19
N MET A 173 -17.86 1.31 0.78
CA MET A 173 -16.72 0.49 1.21
C MET A 173 -16.81 0.11 2.67
N ILE A 174 -16.49 -1.15 2.96
CA ILE A 174 -16.17 -1.63 4.30
C ILE A 174 -14.66 -1.81 4.35
N PHE A 175 -13.99 -1.02 5.18
CA PHE A 175 -12.54 -1.04 5.31
C PHE A 175 -12.12 -1.77 6.58
N LYS A 176 -11.25 -2.76 6.44
CA LYS A 176 -10.57 -3.42 7.55
C LYS A 176 -9.12 -2.95 7.63
N PRO A 177 -8.74 -2.10 8.59
CA PRO A 177 -7.33 -1.78 8.83
C PRO A 177 -6.56 -3.00 9.29
N SER A 178 -5.22 -2.94 9.22
CA SER A 178 -4.39 -3.92 9.93
C SER A 178 -4.67 -3.85 11.43
N GLU A 179 -4.67 -4.98 12.10
CA GLU A 179 -4.77 -5.05 13.58
C GLU A 179 -3.58 -4.40 14.28
N VAL A 180 -2.47 -4.24 13.58
CA VAL A 180 -1.23 -3.64 14.13
C VAL A 180 -1.32 -2.12 14.15
N THR A 181 -2.02 -1.51 13.18
CA THR A 181 -2.12 -0.04 13.01
C THR A 181 -3.54 0.37 12.64
N PRO A 182 -4.52 0.26 13.56
CA PRO A 182 -5.92 0.46 13.22
C PRO A 182 -6.42 1.91 13.35
N LEU A 183 -5.68 2.81 14.01
CA LEU A 183 -6.25 4.02 14.59
C LEU A 183 -6.63 5.08 13.55
N THR A 184 -5.79 5.35 12.57
CA THR A 184 -6.02 6.43 11.60
C THR A 184 -7.15 6.12 10.61
N ALA A 185 -7.44 4.85 10.35
CA ALA A 185 -8.59 4.46 9.53
C ALA A 185 -9.94 4.83 10.20
N LEU A 186 -10.02 4.79 11.53
CA LEU A 186 -11.19 5.24 12.28
C LEU A 186 -11.37 6.76 12.16
N LYS A 187 -10.27 7.52 12.19
CA LYS A 187 -10.29 8.98 11.96
C LYS A 187 -10.71 9.33 10.54
N LEU A 188 -10.29 8.54 9.56
CA LEU A 188 -10.75 8.72 8.18
C LEU A 188 -12.28 8.56 8.05
N ALA A 189 -12.88 7.62 8.80
CA ALA A 189 -14.34 7.45 8.81
C ALA A 189 -15.06 8.68 9.40
N GLU A 190 -14.54 9.26 10.48
CA GLU A 190 -15.05 10.54 11.03
C GLU A 190 -14.99 11.65 9.97
N ILE A 191 -13.85 11.78 9.28
CA ILE A 191 -13.63 12.80 8.25
C ILE A 191 -14.60 12.65 7.09
N TYR A 192 -14.85 11.44 6.61
CA TYR A 192 -15.84 11.22 5.54
C TYR A 192 -17.27 11.61 5.98
N THR A 193 -17.65 11.29 7.21
CA THR A 193 -18.96 11.67 7.76
C THR A 193 -19.07 13.19 7.92
N GLU A 194 -18.05 13.86 8.47
CA GLU A 194 -17.96 15.31 8.60
C GLU A 194 -18.05 16.03 7.24
N ALA A 195 -17.44 15.46 6.21
CA ALA A 195 -17.49 15.97 4.84
C ALA A 195 -18.89 15.82 4.19
N GLY A 196 -19.77 15.02 4.78
CA GLY A 196 -21.13 14.77 4.29
C GLY A 196 -21.26 13.53 3.40
N VAL A 197 -20.34 12.58 3.51
CA VAL A 197 -20.53 11.23 2.95
C VAL A 197 -21.68 10.57 3.71
N PRO A 198 -22.71 10.04 3.04
CA PRO A 198 -23.89 9.47 3.71
C PRO A 198 -23.54 8.28 4.61
N ASP A 199 -24.29 8.12 5.67
CA ASP A 199 -24.14 7.02 6.62
C ASP A 199 -24.11 5.66 5.91
N GLY A 200 -23.16 4.82 6.30
CA GLY A 200 -22.96 3.50 5.72
C GLY A 200 -22.12 3.44 4.44
N VAL A 201 -21.84 4.56 3.78
CA VAL A 201 -21.00 4.57 2.57
C VAL A 201 -19.55 4.19 2.88
N PHE A 202 -19.05 4.60 4.04
CA PHE A 202 -17.74 4.16 4.52
C PHE A 202 -17.85 3.63 5.95
N ASN A 203 -17.51 2.35 6.13
CA ASN A 203 -17.50 1.69 7.42
C ASN A 203 -16.12 1.16 7.72
N VAL A 204 -15.70 1.18 8.99
CA VAL A 204 -14.38 0.68 9.43
C VAL A 204 -14.58 -0.41 10.48
N LEU A 205 -14.03 -1.58 10.18
CA LEU A 205 -14.09 -2.77 11.02
C LEU A 205 -12.68 -3.19 11.46
N PRO A 206 -12.14 -2.64 12.56
CA PRO A 206 -10.96 -3.20 13.19
C PRO A 206 -11.19 -4.66 13.58
N GLY A 207 -10.13 -5.46 13.52
CA GLY A 207 -10.20 -6.88 13.89
C GLY A 207 -9.07 -7.70 13.28
N VAL A 208 -8.96 -8.93 13.72
CA VAL A 208 -7.89 -9.85 13.32
C VAL A 208 -8.09 -10.30 11.86
N GLY A 209 -7.01 -10.24 11.08
CA GLY A 209 -7.06 -10.59 9.65
C GLY A 209 -7.61 -11.98 9.36
N ALA A 210 -7.22 -12.97 10.18
CA ALA A 210 -7.66 -14.37 10.04
C ALA A 210 -9.15 -14.60 10.39
N GLU A 211 -9.81 -13.63 11.00
CA GLU A 211 -11.24 -13.70 11.35
C GLU A 211 -12.04 -12.65 10.60
N THR A 212 -11.95 -11.38 10.97
CA THR A 212 -12.69 -10.27 10.35
C THR A 212 -12.41 -10.14 8.87
N GLY A 213 -11.11 -10.28 8.48
CA GLY A 213 -10.71 -10.28 7.06
C GLY A 213 -11.29 -11.47 6.30
N GLN A 214 -11.29 -12.65 6.89
CA GLN A 214 -11.91 -13.83 6.29
C GLN A 214 -13.42 -13.64 6.10
N TYR A 215 -14.15 -13.17 7.12
CA TYR A 215 -15.60 -12.94 7.02
C TYR A 215 -15.95 -11.95 5.91
N LEU A 216 -15.15 -10.87 5.74
CA LEU A 216 -15.32 -9.91 4.64
C LEU A 216 -15.11 -10.58 3.27
N THR A 217 -14.06 -11.38 3.12
CA THR A 217 -13.74 -12.03 1.85
C THR A 217 -14.74 -13.11 1.45
N GLU A 218 -15.35 -13.79 2.44
CA GLU A 218 -16.37 -14.82 2.24
C GLU A 218 -17.78 -14.24 2.09
N HIS A 219 -18.03 -12.97 2.44
CA HIS A 219 -19.40 -12.45 2.49
C HIS A 219 -19.98 -12.26 1.08
N PRO A 220 -21.15 -12.91 0.75
CA PRO A 220 -21.71 -12.89 -0.61
C PRO A 220 -22.25 -11.53 -1.03
N GLY A 221 -22.52 -10.61 -0.10
CA GLY A 221 -22.97 -9.25 -0.35
C GLY A 221 -21.85 -8.27 -0.72
N ILE A 222 -20.60 -8.72 -0.81
CA ILE A 222 -19.44 -7.93 -1.24
C ILE A 222 -19.10 -8.29 -2.68
N ALA A 223 -19.06 -7.27 -3.55
CA ALA A 223 -18.83 -7.43 -4.98
C ALA A 223 -17.35 -7.39 -5.38
N LYS A 224 -16.50 -6.78 -4.55
CA LYS A 224 -15.05 -6.66 -4.79
C LYS A 224 -14.28 -6.65 -3.48
N VAL A 225 -13.08 -7.25 -3.51
CA VAL A 225 -12.09 -7.13 -2.42
C VAL A 225 -10.82 -6.48 -2.99
N SER A 226 -10.38 -5.38 -2.39
CA SER A 226 -9.04 -4.80 -2.60
C SER A 226 -8.19 -5.08 -1.36
N PHE A 227 -7.10 -5.81 -1.55
CA PHE A 227 -6.21 -6.27 -0.49
C PHE A 227 -4.78 -5.74 -0.68
N THR A 228 -4.17 -5.27 0.40
CA THR A 228 -2.72 -5.00 0.47
C THR A 228 -2.12 -5.79 1.62
N GLY A 229 -1.04 -6.54 1.35
CA GLY A 229 -0.35 -7.33 2.37
C GLY A 229 0.60 -8.38 1.80
N GLY A 230 0.98 -9.37 2.60
CA GLY A 230 1.89 -10.43 2.18
C GLY A 230 1.26 -11.45 1.21
N VAL A 231 2.08 -12.06 0.35
CA VAL A 231 1.66 -13.02 -0.69
C VAL A 231 0.85 -14.19 -0.12
N ALA A 232 1.27 -14.76 1.01
CA ALA A 232 0.56 -15.88 1.63
C ALA A 232 -0.86 -15.51 2.06
N SER A 233 -1.06 -14.30 2.59
CA SER A 233 -2.37 -13.77 2.95
C SER A 233 -3.20 -13.44 1.71
N GLY A 234 -2.59 -12.86 0.68
CA GLY A 234 -3.25 -12.58 -0.60
C GLY A 234 -3.83 -13.83 -1.26
N LYS A 235 -3.07 -14.94 -1.28
CA LYS A 235 -3.55 -16.23 -1.77
C LYS A 235 -4.77 -16.73 -1.00
N LYS A 236 -4.83 -16.55 0.33
CA LYS A 236 -6.01 -16.90 1.16
C LYS A 236 -7.21 -16.01 0.84
N VAL A 237 -6.99 -14.70 0.74
CA VAL A 237 -8.05 -13.73 0.37
C VAL A 237 -8.66 -14.09 -0.98
N MET A 238 -7.83 -14.42 -1.96
CA MET A 238 -8.29 -14.85 -3.30
C MET A 238 -9.10 -16.14 -3.24
N ALA A 239 -8.61 -17.17 -2.53
CA ALA A 239 -9.29 -18.44 -2.37
C ALA A 239 -10.66 -18.29 -1.68
N ASN A 240 -10.74 -17.55 -0.58
CA ASN A 240 -11.97 -17.28 0.15
C ASN A 240 -12.97 -16.49 -0.72
N SER A 241 -12.49 -15.50 -1.47
CA SER A 241 -13.31 -14.71 -2.38
C SER A 241 -13.93 -15.59 -3.48
N ALA A 242 -13.14 -16.45 -4.10
CA ALA A 242 -13.59 -17.37 -5.14
C ALA A 242 -14.56 -18.44 -4.61
N ALA A 243 -14.35 -18.94 -3.39
CA ALA A 243 -15.21 -19.94 -2.77
C ALA A 243 -16.60 -19.40 -2.39
N SER A 244 -16.74 -18.08 -2.18
CA SER A 244 -18.01 -17.47 -1.72
C SER A 244 -18.89 -16.95 -2.87
N SER A 245 -18.30 -16.26 -3.83
CA SER A 245 -18.99 -15.65 -4.98
C SER A 245 -17.97 -15.24 -6.06
N LEU A 246 -18.45 -14.84 -7.26
CA LEU A 246 -17.60 -14.35 -8.33
C LEU A 246 -17.28 -12.85 -8.13
N LYS A 247 -16.67 -12.51 -7.01
CA LYS A 247 -16.27 -11.12 -6.74
C LYS A 247 -14.92 -10.79 -7.36
N GLU A 248 -14.75 -9.55 -7.78
CA GLU A 248 -13.47 -9.06 -8.25
C GLU A 248 -12.46 -8.96 -7.12
N VAL A 249 -11.18 -9.18 -7.44
CA VAL A 249 -10.09 -9.08 -6.48
C VAL A 249 -8.97 -8.24 -7.07
N THR A 250 -8.52 -7.22 -6.31
CA THR A 250 -7.29 -6.47 -6.56
C THR A 250 -6.30 -6.78 -5.44
N MET A 251 -5.07 -7.11 -5.81
CA MET A 251 -4.01 -7.51 -4.88
C MET A 251 -2.79 -6.63 -5.06
N GLU A 252 -2.37 -5.96 -3.98
CA GLU A 252 -1.07 -5.31 -3.86
C GLU A 252 -0.27 -6.09 -2.83
N LEU A 253 0.77 -6.78 -3.29
CA LEU A 253 1.52 -7.73 -2.49
C LEU A 253 2.99 -7.33 -2.38
N GLY A 254 3.79 -8.18 -1.77
CA GLY A 254 5.20 -7.92 -1.54
C GLY A 254 6.06 -7.88 -2.80
N GLY A 255 7.31 -7.48 -2.63
CA GLY A 255 8.29 -7.39 -3.69
C GLY A 255 9.70 -7.75 -3.24
N LYS A 256 10.54 -8.03 -4.23
CA LYS A 256 12.01 -8.17 -4.07
C LYS A 256 12.68 -7.40 -5.21
N SER A 257 12.39 -6.11 -5.25
CA SER A 257 12.69 -5.25 -6.38
C SER A 257 14.19 -5.09 -6.61
N PRO A 258 14.67 -5.14 -7.86
CA PRO A 258 16.03 -4.84 -8.22
C PRO A 258 16.24 -3.33 -8.41
N LEU A 259 17.38 -2.82 -7.95
CA LEU A 259 17.97 -1.55 -8.35
C LEU A 259 19.26 -1.85 -9.10
N ILE A 260 19.35 -1.49 -10.38
CA ILE A 260 20.53 -1.76 -11.21
C ILE A 260 21.28 -0.44 -11.43
N ILE A 261 22.53 -0.39 -11.00
CA ILE A 261 23.42 0.75 -11.20
C ILE A 261 24.34 0.44 -12.38
N PHE A 262 24.28 1.23 -13.46
CA PHE A 262 25.10 1.02 -14.63
C PHE A 262 26.49 1.62 -14.48
N ASP A 263 27.40 1.25 -15.37
CA ASP A 263 28.82 1.54 -15.27
C ASP A 263 29.20 2.97 -15.74
N ASP A 264 28.21 3.76 -16.14
CA ASP A 264 28.25 5.19 -16.43
C ASP A 264 27.50 6.05 -15.40
N ALA A 265 26.94 5.42 -14.38
CA ALA A 265 26.15 6.12 -13.36
C ALA A 265 27.03 7.03 -12.48
N ASP A 266 26.47 8.18 -12.10
CA ASP A 266 27.02 8.96 -10.99
C ASP A 266 26.81 8.17 -9.69
N LEU A 267 27.93 7.80 -9.03
CA LEU A 267 27.89 6.98 -7.82
C LEU A 267 27.32 7.70 -6.60
N ASP A 268 27.35 9.03 -6.56
CA ASP A 268 26.71 9.78 -5.47
C ASP A 268 25.20 9.74 -5.62
N LEU A 269 24.69 9.99 -6.81
CA LEU A 269 23.27 9.82 -7.12
C LEU A 269 22.81 8.37 -6.91
N ALA A 270 23.58 7.40 -7.38
CA ALA A 270 23.25 5.99 -7.21
C ALA A 270 23.17 5.57 -5.75
N ALA A 271 24.08 6.08 -4.91
CA ALA A 271 24.06 5.81 -3.47
C ALA A 271 22.86 6.49 -2.78
N ASP A 272 22.51 7.72 -3.16
CA ASP A 272 21.33 8.41 -2.61
C ASP A 272 20.02 7.69 -2.98
N ILE A 273 19.91 7.24 -4.23
CA ILE A 273 18.76 6.42 -4.70
C ILE A 273 18.70 5.08 -3.93
N ALA A 274 19.83 4.41 -3.75
CA ALA A 274 19.89 3.14 -3.01
C ALA A 274 19.52 3.32 -1.54
N MET A 275 19.92 4.42 -0.90
CA MET A 275 19.50 4.76 0.46
C MET A 275 17.99 4.94 0.55
N MET A 276 17.41 5.73 -0.35
CA MET A 276 15.97 5.94 -0.43
C MET A 276 15.22 4.63 -0.68
N ALA A 277 15.71 3.82 -1.61
CA ALA A 277 15.13 2.53 -2.00
C ALA A 277 15.18 1.46 -0.87
N ASN A 278 15.97 1.65 0.19
CA ASN A 278 16.16 0.62 1.21
C ASN A 278 15.85 1.06 2.64
N PHE A 279 15.97 2.36 2.96
CA PHE A 279 15.89 2.81 4.34
C PHE A 279 14.77 3.82 4.62
N PHE A 280 14.12 4.36 3.60
CA PHE A 280 12.89 5.14 3.78
C PHE A 280 11.82 4.28 4.49
N SER A 281 11.04 4.87 5.39
CA SER A 281 10.10 4.14 6.26
C SER A 281 10.75 2.96 7.00
N SER A 282 12.04 3.08 7.35
CA SER A 282 12.83 2.01 7.99
C SER A 282 12.79 0.69 7.21
N GLY A 283 12.75 0.77 5.88
CA GLY A 283 12.72 -0.37 4.97
C GLY A 283 11.38 -1.11 4.89
N GLN A 284 10.32 -0.59 5.48
CA GLN A 284 9.01 -1.24 5.52
C GLN A 284 8.12 -0.80 4.33
N VAL A 285 8.67 -0.88 3.11
CA VAL A 285 8.01 -0.47 1.87
C VAL A 285 8.02 -1.62 0.87
N CYS A 286 6.87 -1.95 0.30
CA CYS A 286 6.71 -3.06 -0.63
C CYS A 286 7.53 -2.91 -1.92
N THR A 287 7.77 -1.67 -2.36
CA THR A 287 8.54 -1.38 -3.58
C THR A 287 10.06 -1.31 -3.35
N ASN A 288 10.56 -1.53 -2.13
CA ASN A 288 11.98 -1.37 -1.82
C ASN A 288 12.91 -2.15 -2.75
N GLY A 289 13.93 -1.43 -3.28
CA GLY A 289 14.97 -1.96 -4.16
C GLY A 289 16.06 -2.70 -3.39
N THR A 290 15.69 -3.76 -2.70
CA THR A 290 16.58 -4.46 -1.74
C THR A 290 17.67 -5.29 -2.38
N ARG A 291 17.56 -5.61 -3.69
CA ARG A 291 18.60 -6.24 -4.49
C ARG A 291 19.31 -5.16 -5.30
N VAL A 292 20.44 -4.65 -4.79
CA VAL A 292 21.22 -3.59 -5.43
C VAL A 292 22.32 -4.22 -6.27
N PHE A 293 22.16 -4.19 -7.61
CA PHE A 293 23.14 -4.70 -8.56
C PHE A 293 24.13 -3.59 -8.93
N VAL A 294 25.42 -3.85 -8.73
CA VAL A 294 26.50 -2.89 -8.94
C VAL A 294 27.57 -3.52 -9.85
N PRO A 295 28.10 -2.81 -10.86
CA PRO A 295 29.26 -3.32 -11.62
C PRO A 295 30.42 -3.66 -10.69
N GLU A 296 31.09 -4.80 -10.91
CA GLU A 296 32.20 -5.24 -10.04
C GLU A 296 33.26 -4.14 -9.84
N LYS A 297 33.57 -3.38 -10.90
CA LYS A 297 34.53 -2.26 -10.83
C LYS A 297 34.13 -1.12 -9.91
N PHE A 298 32.84 -0.97 -9.59
CA PHE A 298 32.32 0.09 -8.73
C PHE A 298 32.08 -0.35 -7.29
N LYS A 299 32.12 -1.66 -7.01
CA LYS A 299 31.75 -2.23 -5.71
C LYS A 299 32.39 -1.51 -4.52
N ALA A 300 33.72 -1.41 -4.48
CA ALA A 300 34.41 -0.82 -3.35
C ALA A 300 34.07 0.66 -3.14
N ALA A 301 33.98 1.43 -4.22
CA ALA A 301 33.62 2.85 -4.15
C ALA A 301 32.17 3.04 -3.73
N PHE A 302 31.25 2.21 -4.23
CA PHE A 302 29.84 2.23 -3.83
C PHE A 302 29.64 1.83 -2.38
N GLU A 303 30.28 0.74 -1.91
CA GLU A 303 30.26 0.31 -0.50
C GLU A 303 30.68 1.45 0.44
N GLN A 304 31.77 2.16 0.11
CA GLN A 304 32.24 3.29 0.90
C GLN A 304 31.18 4.40 0.99
N LYS A 305 30.54 4.75 -0.14
CA LYS A 305 29.50 5.77 -0.19
C LYS A 305 28.25 5.36 0.60
N ILE A 306 27.86 4.10 0.56
CA ILE A 306 26.74 3.58 1.35
C ILE A 306 27.04 3.66 2.86
N VAL A 307 28.23 3.22 3.31
CA VAL A 307 28.60 3.32 4.73
C VAL A 307 28.57 4.76 5.23
N GLU A 308 29.10 5.71 4.45
CA GLU A 308 29.04 7.12 4.78
C GLU A 308 27.60 7.63 4.95
N ARG A 309 26.69 7.23 4.06
CA ARG A 309 25.28 7.66 4.08
C ARG A 309 24.48 7.00 5.20
N VAL A 310 24.70 5.72 5.46
CA VAL A 310 24.11 5.01 6.62
C VAL A 310 24.48 5.73 7.93
N GLY A 311 25.70 6.25 8.04
CA GLY A 311 26.13 7.06 9.19
C GLY A 311 25.35 8.37 9.39
N ARG A 312 24.56 8.81 8.40
CA ARG A 312 23.69 10.00 8.48
C ARG A 312 22.27 9.67 8.98
N ILE A 313 21.92 8.40 9.07
CA ILE A 313 20.60 7.96 9.59
C ILE A 313 20.52 8.35 11.07
N ARG A 314 19.38 8.91 11.46
CA ARG A 314 19.08 9.39 12.83
C ARG A 314 17.87 8.62 13.36
N ALA A 315 18.12 7.67 14.25
CA ALA A 315 17.10 7.01 15.06
C ALA A 315 17.00 7.73 16.42
N GLY A 316 15.80 7.77 17.01
CA GLY A 316 15.59 8.41 18.31
C GLY A 316 14.14 8.79 18.57
N ASP A 317 13.92 9.93 19.23
CA ASP A 317 12.58 10.47 19.43
C ASP A 317 11.90 10.70 18.08
N LEU A 318 10.77 10.06 17.85
CA LEU A 318 10.04 10.12 16.58
C LEU A 318 9.48 11.51 16.27
N PHE A 319 9.39 12.38 17.27
CA PHE A 319 8.90 13.76 17.13
C PHE A 319 10.05 14.79 17.01
N ASP A 320 11.31 14.38 17.12
CA ASP A 320 12.46 15.26 16.80
C ASP A 320 12.54 15.42 15.27
N GLU A 321 12.56 16.65 14.78
CA GLU A 321 12.64 16.98 13.35
C GLU A 321 13.85 16.37 12.62
N ARG A 322 14.91 16.04 13.37
CA ARG A 322 16.12 15.40 12.83
C ARG A 322 16.01 13.89 12.69
N THR A 323 15.01 13.27 13.33
CA THR A 323 14.78 11.83 13.24
C THR A 323 14.22 11.49 11.87
N ASN A 324 14.87 10.54 11.19
CA ASN A 324 14.50 10.06 9.86
C ASN A 324 14.43 8.52 9.79
N PHE A 325 14.43 7.85 10.95
CA PHE A 325 14.42 6.39 11.02
C PHE A 325 13.69 5.95 12.30
N GLY A 326 12.71 5.07 12.13
CA GLY A 326 11.87 4.55 13.20
C GLY A 326 12.11 3.06 13.49
N PRO A 327 11.41 2.48 14.49
CA PRO A 327 11.42 1.04 14.77
C PRO A 327 10.67 0.23 13.70
N MET A 328 10.76 -1.08 13.78
CA MET A 328 9.82 -1.97 13.10
C MET A 328 8.44 -1.81 13.73
N VAL A 329 7.40 -2.00 12.95
CA VAL A 329 6.01 -1.76 13.37
C VAL A 329 5.58 -2.58 14.59
N SER A 330 6.26 -3.67 14.90
CA SER A 330 5.95 -4.55 16.03
C SER A 330 7.15 -5.40 16.44
N PHE A 331 7.13 -5.90 17.67
CA PHE A 331 8.16 -6.83 18.17
C PHE A 331 8.24 -8.13 17.35
N PRO A 332 7.11 -8.79 17.00
CA PRO A 332 7.18 -9.97 16.13
C PRO A 332 7.82 -9.69 14.77
N HIS A 333 7.56 -8.50 14.20
CA HIS A 333 8.17 -8.11 12.92
C HIS A 333 9.66 -7.82 13.08
N ARG A 334 10.09 -7.09 14.13
CA ARG A 334 11.51 -6.92 14.50
C ARG A 334 12.23 -8.26 14.56
N ASP A 335 11.65 -9.22 15.28
CA ASP A 335 12.26 -10.54 15.48
C ASP A 335 12.34 -11.32 14.15
N SER A 336 11.38 -11.11 13.25
CA SER A 336 11.43 -11.66 11.89
C SER A 336 12.61 -11.08 11.10
N VAL A 337 12.76 -9.75 11.09
CA VAL A 337 13.88 -9.06 10.41
C VAL A 337 15.22 -9.53 10.94
N LEU A 338 15.36 -9.63 12.28
CA LEU A 338 16.58 -10.11 12.91
C LEU A 338 16.92 -11.57 12.53
N ARG A 339 15.91 -12.45 12.38
CA ARG A 339 16.13 -13.82 11.86
C ARG A 339 16.67 -13.81 10.44
N TYR A 340 16.17 -12.96 9.55
CA TYR A 340 16.72 -12.81 8.20
C TYR A 340 18.15 -12.28 8.22
N ILE A 341 18.46 -11.31 9.07
CA ILE A 341 19.81 -10.80 9.24
C ILE A 341 20.77 -11.93 9.72
N ALA A 342 20.35 -12.72 10.69
CA ALA A 342 21.12 -13.87 11.15
C ALA A 342 21.32 -14.90 10.03
N LYS A 343 20.26 -15.16 9.24
CA LYS A 343 20.32 -16.08 8.09
C LYS A 343 21.30 -15.60 7.01
N GLY A 344 21.31 -14.31 6.68
CA GLY A 344 22.28 -13.75 5.73
C GLY A 344 23.72 -13.93 6.19
N LYS A 345 24.00 -13.71 7.49
CA LYS A 345 25.34 -13.99 8.09
C LYS A 345 25.70 -15.47 7.99
N GLU A 346 24.76 -16.37 8.31
CA GLU A 346 24.96 -17.83 8.25
C GLU A 346 25.25 -18.31 6.82
N GLU A 347 24.59 -17.72 5.83
CA GLU A 347 24.78 -18.03 4.41
C GLU A 347 26.05 -17.42 3.79
N GLY A 348 26.82 -16.65 4.57
CA GLY A 348 28.12 -16.13 4.18
C GLY A 348 28.10 -14.72 3.60
N ALA A 349 26.99 -14.01 3.61
CA ALA A 349 26.96 -12.60 3.24
C ALA A 349 27.76 -11.76 4.24
N ARG A 350 28.61 -10.87 3.75
CA ARG A 350 29.42 -10.00 4.59
C ARG A 350 28.61 -8.78 5.04
N VAL A 351 28.51 -8.58 6.35
CA VAL A 351 27.90 -7.37 6.92
C VAL A 351 28.84 -6.19 6.70
N LEU A 352 28.36 -5.18 5.99
CA LEU A 352 29.09 -3.93 5.76
C LEU A 352 28.84 -2.94 6.91
N CYS A 353 27.57 -2.83 7.36
CA CYS A 353 27.17 -2.06 8.54
C CYS A 353 25.86 -2.62 9.14
N GLY A 354 25.54 -2.25 10.37
CA GLY A 354 24.38 -2.75 11.09
C GLY A 354 24.49 -4.21 11.52
N GLY A 355 23.43 -4.98 11.29
CA GLY A 355 23.45 -6.43 11.51
C GLY A 355 22.84 -6.90 12.83
N ASP A 356 22.29 -6.00 13.65
CA ASP A 356 21.71 -6.32 14.97
C ASP A 356 20.56 -5.36 15.33
N ALA A 357 19.90 -5.62 16.45
CA ALA A 357 18.98 -4.65 17.05
C ALA A 357 19.76 -3.42 17.55
N LEU A 358 19.14 -2.23 17.47
CA LEU A 358 19.64 -1.06 18.19
C LEU A 358 19.46 -1.28 19.71
N LYS A 359 20.45 -0.88 20.50
CA LYS A 359 20.50 -1.05 21.96
C LYS A 359 20.90 0.25 22.64
N GLY A 360 20.58 0.33 23.93
CA GLY A 360 20.89 1.46 24.80
C GLY A 360 19.69 2.32 25.11
N GLU A 361 19.93 3.43 25.79
CA GLU A 361 18.88 4.35 26.24
C GLU A 361 18.03 4.82 25.05
N GLY A 362 16.70 4.66 25.17
CA GLY A 362 15.73 4.99 24.12
C GLY A 362 15.40 3.85 23.15
N PHE A 363 16.19 2.74 23.11
CA PHE A 363 15.96 1.66 22.15
C PHE A 363 15.57 0.31 22.78
N ASP A 364 16.00 0.03 24.03
CA ASP A 364 15.86 -1.30 24.64
C ASP A 364 14.40 -1.76 24.81
N ASN A 365 13.46 -0.84 24.96
CA ASN A 365 12.03 -1.12 25.11
C ASN A 365 11.24 -1.06 23.80
N GLY A 366 11.89 -0.84 22.66
CA GLY A 366 11.25 -0.70 21.37
C GLY A 366 11.62 -1.80 20.36
N ALA A 367 10.92 -1.79 19.24
CA ALA A 367 11.12 -2.76 18.18
C ALA A 367 12.22 -2.31 17.17
N TRP A 368 13.35 -1.87 17.65
CA TRP A 368 14.41 -1.24 16.85
C TRP A 368 15.38 -2.24 16.21
N VAL A 369 15.65 -2.03 14.92
CA VAL A 369 16.67 -2.78 14.14
C VAL A 369 17.62 -1.77 13.51
N ALA A 370 18.92 -2.04 13.56
CA ALA A 370 19.91 -1.17 12.93
C ALA A 370 19.79 -1.23 11.39
N PRO A 371 19.94 -0.11 10.68
CA PRO A 371 20.10 -0.12 9.24
C PRO A 371 21.22 -1.06 8.84
N THR A 372 20.90 -2.08 8.03
CA THR A 372 21.80 -3.20 7.75
C THR A 372 22.12 -3.27 6.26
N VAL A 373 23.38 -3.39 5.93
CA VAL A 373 23.85 -3.59 4.56
C VAL A 373 24.67 -4.86 4.48
N PHE A 374 24.26 -5.77 3.61
CA PHE A 374 25.03 -6.93 3.22
C PHE A 374 25.70 -6.70 1.86
N THR A 375 26.90 -7.22 1.72
CA THR A 375 27.65 -7.29 0.48
C THR A 375 28.19 -8.70 0.27
N ASP A 376 28.80 -8.94 -0.88
CA ASP A 376 29.20 -10.30 -1.31
C ASP A 376 28.01 -11.26 -1.35
N CYS A 377 26.82 -10.72 -1.69
CA CYS A 377 25.59 -11.51 -1.78
C CYS A 377 25.56 -12.32 -3.08
N THR A 378 24.99 -13.53 -3.00
CA THR A 378 24.70 -14.37 -4.18
C THR A 378 23.20 -14.52 -4.37
N ASP A 379 22.77 -14.90 -5.59
CA ASP A 379 21.35 -15.01 -5.95
C ASP A 379 20.61 -16.11 -5.14
N GLU A 380 21.32 -17.09 -4.57
CA GLU A 380 20.75 -18.20 -3.81
C GLU A 380 20.45 -17.85 -2.36
N MET A 381 21.04 -16.78 -1.83
CA MET A 381 20.89 -16.39 -0.44
C MET A 381 19.43 -16.04 -0.11
N THR A 382 18.95 -16.50 1.03
CA THR A 382 17.59 -16.24 1.53
C THR A 382 17.29 -14.72 1.58
N ILE A 383 18.25 -13.91 2.01
CA ILE A 383 18.13 -12.44 2.07
C ILE A 383 18.00 -11.76 0.69
N VAL A 384 18.36 -12.47 -0.39
CA VAL A 384 18.23 -12.01 -1.78
C VAL A 384 16.92 -12.52 -2.40
N ARG A 385 16.47 -13.71 -2.03
CA ARG A 385 15.27 -14.35 -2.58
C ARG A 385 13.97 -13.93 -1.91
N GLU A 386 13.96 -13.77 -0.59
CA GLU A 386 12.75 -13.56 0.19
C GLU A 386 12.59 -12.10 0.62
N GLU A 387 11.34 -11.66 0.74
CA GLU A 387 10.98 -10.33 1.21
C GLU A 387 11.19 -10.22 2.73
N ILE A 388 12.13 -9.37 3.16
CA ILE A 388 12.44 -9.14 4.58
C ILE A 388 11.49 -8.10 5.19
N PHE A 389 11.11 -7.09 4.40
CA PHE A 389 10.26 -5.96 4.79
C PHE A 389 10.83 -5.14 5.97
N GLY A 390 12.13 -4.89 5.93
CA GLY A 390 12.88 -4.17 6.95
C GLY A 390 14.13 -3.51 6.37
N PRO A 391 14.93 -2.82 7.21
CA PRO A 391 16.03 -1.99 6.76
C PRO A 391 17.27 -2.82 6.38
N VAL A 392 17.13 -3.67 5.36
CA VAL A 392 18.18 -4.60 4.93
C VAL A 392 18.43 -4.49 3.44
N MET A 393 19.58 -3.95 3.07
CA MET A 393 20.08 -3.84 1.70
C MET A 393 20.99 -5.03 1.37
N SER A 394 20.84 -5.64 0.20
CA SER A 394 21.72 -6.69 -0.33
C SER A 394 22.42 -6.19 -1.60
N ILE A 395 23.77 -6.08 -1.55
CA ILE A 395 24.60 -5.66 -2.68
C ILE A 395 25.09 -6.91 -3.42
N LEU A 396 24.79 -6.96 -4.72
CA LEU A 396 25.22 -7.99 -5.65
C LEU A 396 26.07 -7.34 -6.74
N THR A 397 27.10 -8.05 -7.21
CA THR A 397 27.90 -7.57 -8.35
C THR A 397 27.51 -8.27 -9.62
N TYR A 398 27.80 -7.64 -10.76
CA TYR A 398 27.59 -8.19 -12.10
C TYR A 398 28.70 -7.76 -13.06
N GLU A 399 28.89 -8.51 -14.15
CA GLU A 399 29.91 -8.26 -15.17
C GLU A 399 29.32 -7.61 -16.45
N SER A 400 28.09 -7.96 -16.84
CA SER A 400 27.41 -7.38 -18.00
C SER A 400 25.96 -6.96 -17.70
N GLU A 401 25.42 -6.03 -18.50
CA GLU A 401 24.04 -5.57 -18.35
C GLU A 401 23.03 -6.68 -18.58
N GLU A 402 23.28 -7.54 -19.57
CA GLU A 402 22.44 -8.69 -19.87
C GLU A 402 22.39 -9.65 -18.68
N GLU A 403 23.50 -9.84 -17.98
CA GLU A 403 23.54 -10.60 -16.74
C GLU A 403 22.71 -9.94 -15.66
N ALA A 404 22.89 -8.63 -15.42
CA ALA A 404 22.15 -7.89 -14.40
C ALA A 404 20.64 -7.95 -14.65
N ILE A 405 20.18 -7.72 -15.86
CA ILE A 405 18.76 -7.77 -16.25
C ILE A 405 18.20 -9.18 -16.08
N ARG A 406 18.89 -10.21 -16.52
CA ARG A 406 18.47 -11.61 -16.39
C ARG A 406 18.31 -11.98 -14.90
N ARG A 407 19.31 -11.66 -14.06
CA ARG A 407 19.28 -11.93 -12.62
C ARG A 407 18.24 -11.07 -11.89
N ALA A 408 18.03 -9.82 -12.33
CA ALA A 408 16.99 -8.96 -11.80
C ALA A 408 15.59 -9.58 -11.99
N ASN A 409 15.34 -10.22 -13.13
CA ASN A 409 14.08 -10.88 -13.46
C ASN A 409 13.92 -12.29 -12.84
N ASP A 410 15.02 -12.91 -12.36
CA ASP A 410 14.99 -14.25 -11.74
C ASP A 410 14.45 -14.18 -10.30
N THR A 411 13.19 -13.91 -10.20
CA THR A 411 12.42 -13.85 -8.95
C THR A 411 10.94 -14.11 -9.20
N ASP A 412 10.25 -14.65 -8.20
CA ASP A 412 8.78 -14.81 -8.22
C ASP A 412 8.03 -13.48 -8.09
N TYR A 413 8.71 -12.41 -7.74
CA TYR A 413 8.16 -11.07 -7.56
C TYR A 413 8.30 -10.23 -8.84
N GLY A 414 7.53 -9.15 -8.89
CA GLY A 414 7.57 -8.19 -9.99
C GLY A 414 6.86 -6.88 -9.63
N LEU A 415 7.07 -6.37 -8.39
CA LEU A 415 6.40 -5.13 -7.97
C LEU A 415 7.06 -3.91 -8.60
N ALA A 416 8.34 -3.69 -8.28
CA ALA A 416 9.07 -2.54 -8.79
C ALA A 416 10.47 -2.90 -9.30
N ALA A 417 11.07 -1.99 -10.05
CA ALA A 417 12.45 -2.05 -10.52
C ALA A 417 12.98 -0.64 -10.78
N GLY A 418 14.30 -0.47 -10.75
CA GLY A 418 14.91 0.81 -11.10
C GLY A 418 16.28 0.67 -11.72
N ILE A 419 16.65 1.69 -12.48
CA ILE A 419 17.95 1.80 -13.18
C ILE A 419 18.55 3.17 -12.90
N VAL A 420 19.86 3.19 -12.65
CA VAL A 420 20.63 4.43 -12.55
C VAL A 420 21.70 4.43 -13.64
N THR A 421 21.66 5.41 -14.54
CA THR A 421 22.59 5.59 -15.67
C THR A 421 22.56 7.05 -16.15
N ALA A 422 23.65 7.51 -16.77
CA ALA A 422 23.72 8.81 -17.43
C ALA A 422 23.14 8.79 -18.86
N ASP A 423 22.97 7.61 -19.48
CA ASP A 423 22.47 7.45 -20.85
C ASP A 423 20.99 7.06 -20.87
N LEU A 424 20.11 8.00 -21.29
CA LEU A 424 18.67 7.77 -21.38
C LEU A 424 18.28 6.70 -22.40
N ASN A 425 18.99 6.55 -23.50
CA ASN A 425 18.68 5.51 -24.50
C ASN A 425 18.93 4.12 -23.90
N ARG A 426 20.05 3.98 -23.19
CA ARG A 426 20.41 2.77 -22.45
C ARG A 426 19.40 2.47 -21.35
N ALA A 427 18.99 3.51 -20.57
CA ALA A 427 17.97 3.38 -19.54
C ALA A 427 16.64 2.82 -20.09
N HIS A 428 16.12 3.42 -21.17
CA HIS A 428 14.86 2.97 -21.77
C HIS A 428 14.99 1.58 -22.40
N GLY A 429 16.12 1.28 -23.05
CA GLY A 429 16.39 -0.05 -23.61
C GLY A 429 16.38 -1.16 -22.54
N ALA A 430 16.95 -0.89 -21.38
CA ALA A 430 17.06 -1.85 -20.29
C ALA A 430 15.76 -1.93 -19.45
N ILE A 431 15.12 -0.79 -19.12
CA ILE A 431 13.93 -0.78 -18.25
C ILE A 431 12.76 -1.56 -18.86
N HIS A 432 12.62 -1.54 -20.19
CA HIS A 432 11.59 -2.31 -20.90
C HIS A 432 11.79 -3.84 -20.82
N GLN A 433 12.96 -4.29 -20.44
CA GLN A 433 13.26 -5.73 -20.25
C GLN A 433 13.02 -6.20 -18.82
N LEU A 434 12.76 -5.29 -17.87
CA LEU A 434 12.50 -5.63 -16.48
C LEU A 434 11.02 -6.03 -16.29
N GLU A 435 10.81 -7.15 -15.62
CA GLU A 435 9.48 -7.73 -15.36
C GLU A 435 8.88 -7.18 -14.07
N ALA A 436 8.58 -5.89 -14.06
CA ALA A 436 8.00 -5.18 -12.92
C ALA A 436 6.88 -4.24 -13.35
N GLY A 437 5.91 -4.03 -12.46
CA GLY A 437 4.76 -3.18 -12.74
C GLY A 437 5.02 -1.69 -12.51
N ILE A 438 6.03 -1.34 -11.71
CA ILE A 438 6.46 0.03 -11.41
C ILE A 438 7.95 0.13 -11.72
N CYS A 439 8.34 1.08 -12.55
CA CYS A 439 9.74 1.24 -12.93
C CYS A 439 10.20 2.69 -12.80
N TRP A 440 11.42 2.87 -12.31
CA TRP A 440 12.05 4.19 -12.16
C TRP A 440 13.39 4.27 -12.89
N ILE A 441 13.69 5.44 -13.43
CA ILE A 441 14.99 5.78 -14.00
C ILE A 441 15.53 6.99 -13.23
N ASN A 442 16.71 6.86 -12.62
CA ASN A 442 17.40 7.91 -11.88
C ASN A 442 16.59 8.53 -10.74
N THR A 443 15.61 7.81 -10.20
CA THR A 443 14.82 8.16 -9.02
C THR A 443 14.31 6.89 -8.33
N TRP A 444 13.64 7.02 -7.15
CA TRP A 444 12.99 5.91 -6.47
C TRP A 444 11.87 6.39 -5.56
N GLY A 445 10.77 5.63 -5.53
CA GLY A 445 9.74 5.70 -4.49
C GLY A 445 8.58 6.66 -4.77
N GLU A 446 8.68 7.53 -5.75
CA GLU A 446 7.55 8.40 -6.11
C GLU A 446 6.40 7.58 -6.70
N SER A 447 5.18 7.84 -6.19
CA SER A 447 3.93 7.20 -6.64
C SER A 447 2.83 8.25 -6.63
N ALA A 448 2.84 9.15 -7.62
CA ALA A 448 1.81 10.16 -7.78
C ALA A 448 0.42 9.51 -7.97
N ALA A 449 -0.65 10.22 -7.59
CA ALA A 449 -2.02 9.72 -7.68
C ALA A 449 -2.42 9.31 -9.12
N GLU A 450 -1.82 9.93 -10.12
CA GLU A 450 -2.03 9.66 -11.56
C GLU A 450 -1.29 8.42 -12.05
N MET A 451 -0.26 7.96 -11.31
CA MET A 451 0.58 6.83 -11.69
C MET A 451 -0.06 5.52 -11.29
N PRO A 452 -0.39 4.61 -12.24
CA PRO A 452 -0.86 3.28 -11.90
C PRO A 452 0.20 2.50 -11.11
N VAL A 453 -0.18 1.95 -9.97
CA VAL A 453 0.65 1.16 -9.07
C VAL A 453 0.17 -0.28 -9.06
N GLY A 454 1.09 -1.24 -9.07
CA GLY A 454 0.77 -2.66 -8.92
C GLY A 454 1.80 -3.58 -9.55
N GLY A 455 1.81 -4.83 -9.09
CA GLY A 455 2.85 -5.80 -9.42
C GLY A 455 2.53 -6.70 -10.60
N TYR A 456 3.61 -7.33 -11.10
CA TYR A 456 3.60 -8.53 -11.95
C TYR A 456 3.79 -9.77 -11.07
N LYS A 457 3.67 -10.95 -11.64
CA LYS A 457 3.96 -12.24 -11.00
C LYS A 457 3.23 -12.37 -9.65
N HIS A 458 3.94 -12.74 -8.58
CA HIS A 458 3.37 -12.86 -7.24
C HIS A 458 3.19 -11.52 -6.51
N SER A 459 3.57 -10.41 -7.10
CA SER A 459 3.47 -9.08 -6.45
C SER A 459 2.10 -8.43 -6.59
N GLY A 460 1.21 -8.94 -7.42
CA GLY A 460 -0.14 -8.41 -7.44
C GLY A 460 -1.01 -8.79 -8.63
N ILE A 461 -2.29 -8.38 -8.53
CA ILE A 461 -3.31 -8.51 -9.58
C ILE A 461 -4.11 -7.20 -9.59
N GLY A 462 -4.28 -6.62 -10.77
CA GLY A 462 -4.92 -5.31 -10.91
C GLY A 462 -3.96 -4.15 -10.69
N ARG A 463 -4.52 -2.98 -10.47
CA ARG A 463 -3.74 -1.74 -10.19
C ARG A 463 -4.48 -0.90 -9.17
N GLU A 464 -3.72 -0.14 -8.39
CA GLU A 464 -4.19 1.00 -7.61
C GLU A 464 -3.65 2.30 -8.22
N ASN A 465 -4.24 3.45 -7.90
CA ASN A 465 -3.96 4.76 -8.50
C ASN A 465 -4.19 4.83 -10.02
N GLY A 466 -4.08 6.03 -10.58
CA GLY A 466 -4.33 6.29 -11.99
C GLY A 466 -5.80 6.07 -12.41
N VAL A 467 -6.10 6.45 -13.64
CA VAL A 467 -7.45 6.32 -14.24
C VAL A 467 -7.92 4.86 -14.29
N ILE A 468 -6.99 3.94 -14.53
CA ILE A 468 -7.30 2.51 -14.70
C ILE A 468 -8.01 1.89 -13.49
N THR A 469 -7.74 2.41 -12.29
CA THR A 469 -8.35 1.89 -11.05
C THR A 469 -9.85 2.15 -11.00
N LEU A 470 -10.36 3.26 -11.55
CA LEU A 470 -11.80 3.49 -11.66
C LEU A 470 -12.51 2.41 -12.49
N GLN A 471 -11.81 1.82 -13.46
CA GLN A 471 -12.38 0.73 -14.26
C GLN A 471 -12.64 -0.52 -13.41
N SER A 472 -11.79 -0.80 -12.44
CA SER A 472 -11.92 -1.94 -11.53
C SER A 472 -12.94 -1.72 -10.40
N TYR A 473 -13.44 -0.51 -10.22
CA TYR A 473 -14.53 -0.17 -9.28
C TYR A 473 -15.86 0.11 -9.98
N THR A 474 -15.92 -0.15 -11.29
CA THR A 474 -17.15 0.00 -12.10
C THR A 474 -17.34 -1.22 -13.00
N GLN A 475 -18.60 -1.49 -13.34
CA GLN A 475 -18.96 -2.46 -14.36
C GLN A 475 -19.56 -1.78 -15.56
N VAL A 476 -19.30 -2.32 -16.76
CA VAL A 476 -19.82 -1.76 -18.02
C VAL A 476 -21.14 -2.43 -18.36
N LYS A 477 -22.18 -1.61 -18.58
CA LYS A 477 -23.44 -2.03 -19.15
C LYS A 477 -23.52 -1.58 -20.60
N SER A 478 -23.73 -2.49 -21.52
CA SER A 478 -23.95 -2.20 -22.95
C SER A 478 -25.44 -2.19 -23.26
N ILE A 479 -25.93 -1.15 -23.92
CA ILE A 479 -27.31 -0.99 -24.33
C ILE A 479 -27.36 -0.79 -25.83
N GLN A 480 -27.97 -1.76 -26.56
CA GLN A 480 -28.21 -1.63 -27.97
C GLN A 480 -29.60 -0.99 -28.20
N VAL A 481 -29.65 0.00 -29.06
CA VAL A 481 -30.86 0.65 -29.48
C VAL A 481 -31.10 0.32 -30.95
N GLU A 482 -32.29 -0.18 -31.28
CA GLU A 482 -32.76 -0.38 -32.65
C GLU A 482 -33.88 0.63 -32.94
N MET A 483 -33.63 1.53 -33.89
CA MET A 483 -34.60 2.56 -34.31
C MET A 483 -35.43 2.09 -35.49
N GLY A 484 -35.06 1.00 -36.13
CA GLY A 484 -35.81 0.36 -37.21
C GLY A 484 -36.85 -0.65 -36.70
N LYS A 485 -37.45 -1.38 -37.62
CA LYS A 485 -38.35 -2.47 -37.25
C LYS A 485 -37.55 -3.72 -36.91
N PHE A 486 -37.65 -4.19 -35.67
CA PHE A 486 -37.16 -5.51 -35.33
C PHE A 486 -38.00 -6.59 -36.00
N GLN A 487 -37.36 -7.52 -36.68
CA GLN A 487 -37.99 -8.71 -37.27
C GLN A 487 -37.41 -9.97 -36.61
N SER A 488 -38.29 -10.74 -35.99
CA SER A 488 -37.95 -12.05 -35.49
C SER A 488 -37.80 -13.03 -36.66
N ILE A 489 -36.90 -13.99 -36.49
CA ILE A 489 -36.78 -15.13 -37.41
C ILE A 489 -37.80 -16.23 -37.13
N PHE A 490 -38.60 -16.11 -36.07
CA PHE A 490 -39.63 -17.04 -35.64
C PHE A 490 -41.04 -16.52 -35.97
#